data_8f8b02a172bffed12ce4f25bb901ade5
#
_entry.id   8f8b02a172bffed12ce4f25bb901ade5
#
_cell.length_a   1.000
_cell.length_b   1.000
_cell.length_c   1.000
_cell.angle_alpha   90.00
_cell.angle_beta   90.00
_cell.angle_gamma   90.00
#
_symmetry.space_group_name_H-M   'P 1'
#
loop_
_entity.id
_entity.type
_entity.pdbx_description
1 polymer ?
#
loop_
_entity_poly.entity_id
_entity_poly.type
_entity_poly.pdbx_seq_one_letter_code
_entity_poly.pdbx_strand_id
1 'polypeptide(L)'
;MFDFAHFAALRKNTLIGAIRVLRKVAQNAKAAKMIEIRKAESSDKPAIWQIIKTVIATGDTYVFSPDATEDEMMGFWFTPDKHNYVAVEDGEVVATFWLRANNPGLGKHVGNAAYMVAPAAAGKGIGKQIALWSLDEARRFGFSAMQFNFVVKSNMVAVKLWQSIGFEIIGEIPDAMQHARDGMTNAYIMYRKL
;
A
#
# COMPACT_ATOMS: atom_id res chain seq x y z
N MET A 1 -26.80 -41.03 38.59
CA MET A 1 -26.43 -39.75 39.25
C MET A 1 -25.50 -39.01 38.31
N PHE A 2 -26.02 -38.03 37.57
CA PHE A 2 -25.22 -37.29 36.57
C PHE A 2 -24.33 -36.30 37.32
N ASP A 3 -23.03 -36.33 37.00
CA ASP A 3 -22.01 -35.49 37.65
C ASP A 3 -22.09 -34.01 37.11
N PHE A 4 -22.88 -33.22 37.82
CA PHE A 4 -23.02 -31.76 37.54
C PHE A 4 -21.71 -30.99 37.68
N ALA A 5 -20.73 -31.47 38.45
CA ALA A 5 -19.45 -30.84 38.67
C ALA A 5 -18.57 -30.89 37.39
N HIS A 6 -18.62 -32.01 36.66
CA HIS A 6 -17.85 -32.16 35.42
C HIS A 6 -18.35 -31.22 34.29
N PHE A 7 -19.68 -31.04 34.21
CA PHE A 7 -20.30 -30.12 33.23
C PHE A 7 -20.01 -28.64 33.53
N ALA A 8 -19.93 -28.25 34.79
CA ALA A 8 -19.59 -26.91 35.21
C ALA A 8 -18.13 -26.57 34.92
N ALA A 9 -17.19 -27.54 35.10
CA ALA A 9 -15.78 -27.38 34.79
C ALA A 9 -15.53 -27.24 33.28
N LEU A 10 -16.22 -27.98 32.42
CA LEU A 10 -16.13 -27.86 30.96
C LEU A 10 -16.60 -26.48 30.46
N ARG A 11 -17.73 -25.98 30.97
CA ARG A 11 -18.23 -24.65 30.63
C ARG A 11 -17.27 -23.53 31.07
N LYS A 12 -16.65 -23.66 32.26
CA LYS A 12 -15.67 -22.70 32.76
C LYS A 12 -14.42 -22.65 31.92
N ASN A 13 -13.90 -23.78 31.45
CA ASN A 13 -12.73 -23.86 30.58
C ASN A 13 -13.01 -23.29 29.18
N THR A 14 -14.20 -23.55 28.63
CA THR A 14 -14.62 -22.97 27.34
C THR A 14 -14.77 -21.45 27.42
N LEU A 15 -15.33 -20.93 28.53
CA LEU A 15 -15.47 -19.48 28.74
C LEU A 15 -14.11 -18.79 28.91
N ILE A 16 -13.18 -19.39 29.64
CA ILE A 16 -11.81 -18.88 29.82
C ILE A 16 -11.06 -18.89 28.50
N GLY A 17 -11.23 -19.93 27.68
CA GLY A 17 -10.67 -19.99 26.32
C GLY A 17 -11.20 -18.88 25.41
N ALA A 18 -12.51 -18.66 25.39
CA ALA A 18 -13.14 -17.59 24.63
C ALA A 18 -12.68 -16.20 25.08
N ILE A 19 -12.58 -15.95 26.39
CA ILE A 19 -12.08 -14.69 26.93
C ILE A 19 -10.60 -14.45 26.56
N ARG A 20 -9.75 -15.49 26.54
CA ARG A 20 -8.36 -15.40 26.09
C ARG A 20 -8.27 -15.03 24.61
N VAL A 21 -9.08 -15.65 23.76
CA VAL A 21 -9.13 -15.35 22.32
C VAL A 21 -9.60 -13.91 22.11
N LEU A 22 -10.67 -13.48 22.77
CA LEU A 22 -11.18 -12.11 22.69
C LEU A 22 -10.16 -11.08 23.19
N ARG A 23 -9.43 -11.37 24.29
CA ARG A 23 -8.36 -10.50 24.77
C ARG A 23 -7.20 -10.39 23.78
N LYS A 24 -6.82 -11.50 23.14
CA LYS A 24 -5.76 -11.51 22.12
C LYS A 24 -6.19 -10.77 20.86
N VAL A 25 -7.46 -10.91 20.46
CA VAL A 25 -8.05 -10.14 19.35
C VAL A 25 -8.11 -8.65 19.69
N ALA A 26 -8.55 -8.29 20.91
CA ALA A 26 -8.58 -6.89 21.37
C ALA A 26 -7.18 -6.28 21.55
N GLN A 27 -6.20 -7.06 22.00
CA GLN A 27 -4.79 -6.63 22.08
C GLN A 27 -4.19 -6.44 20.69
N ASN A 28 -4.47 -7.32 19.73
CA ASN A 28 -4.05 -7.18 18.33
C ASN A 28 -4.77 -6.01 17.64
N ALA A 29 -6.05 -5.76 17.96
CA ALA A 29 -6.77 -4.58 17.46
C ALA A 29 -6.26 -3.27 18.07
N LYS A 30 -5.81 -3.28 19.34
CA LYS A 30 -5.21 -2.11 20.00
C LYS A 30 -3.78 -1.85 19.55
N ALA A 31 -3.10 -2.85 18.96
CA ALA A 31 -1.77 -2.74 18.37
C ALA A 31 -1.79 -2.28 16.90
N ALA A 32 -2.95 -2.25 16.24
CA ALA A 32 -3.11 -1.60 14.96
C ALA A 32 -3.14 -0.08 15.20
N LYS A 33 -1.95 0.53 15.30
CA LYS A 33 -1.79 1.97 15.33
C LYS A 33 -2.57 2.56 14.16
N MET A 34 -3.56 3.39 14.45
CA MET A 34 -4.35 4.02 13.39
C MET A 34 -3.47 5.07 12.72
N ILE A 35 -3.22 4.87 11.42
CA ILE A 35 -2.59 5.89 10.60
C ILE A 35 -3.66 6.89 10.14
N GLU A 36 -3.33 8.17 10.16
CA GLU A 36 -4.11 9.20 9.51
C GLU A 36 -3.74 9.26 8.04
N ILE A 37 -4.73 9.18 7.13
CA ILE A 37 -4.51 9.36 5.69
C ILE A 37 -5.21 10.64 5.26
N ARG A 38 -4.44 11.58 4.70
CA ARG A 38 -4.93 12.88 4.27
C ARG A 38 -4.26 13.35 2.98
N LYS A 39 -4.81 14.38 2.36
CA LYS A 39 -4.14 15.06 1.24
C LYS A 39 -2.79 15.61 1.70
N ALA A 40 -1.80 15.50 0.81
CA ALA A 40 -0.49 16.08 1.04
C ALA A 40 -0.55 17.60 0.97
N GLU A 41 0.13 18.26 1.90
CA GLU A 41 0.31 19.70 1.98
C GLU A 41 1.73 20.08 1.56
N SER A 42 1.98 21.37 1.34
CA SER A 42 3.31 21.86 0.99
C SER A 42 4.35 21.57 2.07
N SER A 43 3.94 21.57 3.33
CA SER A 43 4.76 21.23 4.50
C SER A 43 5.21 19.77 4.52
N ASP A 44 4.51 18.86 3.83
CA ASP A 44 4.88 17.45 3.78
C ASP A 44 6.00 17.15 2.76
N LYS A 45 6.26 18.05 1.82
CA LYS A 45 7.20 17.81 0.73
C LYS A 45 8.58 17.35 1.17
N PRO A 46 9.22 17.92 2.21
CA PRO A 46 10.51 17.41 2.67
C PRO A 46 10.47 15.96 3.14
N ALA A 47 9.42 15.57 3.88
CA ALA A 47 9.25 14.21 4.36
C ALA A 47 8.94 13.24 3.20
N ILE A 48 8.10 13.65 2.25
CA ILE A 48 7.81 12.90 1.02
C ILE A 48 9.11 12.67 0.23
N TRP A 49 9.94 13.68 0.07
CA TRP A 49 11.23 13.54 -0.61
C TRP A 49 12.14 12.52 0.09
N GLN A 50 12.23 12.54 1.42
CA GLN A 50 13.04 11.57 2.15
C GLN A 50 12.56 10.14 1.93
N ILE A 51 11.24 9.92 1.87
CA ILE A 51 10.68 8.60 1.54
C ILE A 51 11.05 8.20 0.11
N ILE A 52 10.81 9.08 -0.87
CA ILE A 52 11.11 8.82 -2.28
C ILE A 52 12.59 8.49 -2.45
N LYS A 53 13.48 9.36 -1.96
CA LYS A 53 14.94 9.20 -2.04
C LYS A 53 15.39 7.86 -1.48
N THR A 54 14.87 7.48 -0.32
CA THR A 54 15.26 6.22 0.34
C THR A 54 14.75 5.00 -0.45
N VAL A 55 13.55 5.09 -1.03
CA VAL A 55 12.96 4.00 -1.81
C VAL A 55 13.67 3.83 -3.15
N ILE A 56 13.91 4.91 -3.90
CA ILE A 56 14.57 4.82 -5.21
C ILE A 56 16.04 4.40 -5.10
N ALA A 57 16.73 4.78 -4.02
CA ALA A 57 18.12 4.40 -3.77
C ALA A 57 18.35 2.87 -3.71
N THR A 58 17.28 2.08 -3.48
CA THR A 58 17.38 0.61 -3.49
C THR A 58 17.54 0.03 -4.90
N GLY A 59 17.04 0.72 -5.93
CA GLY A 59 17.07 0.27 -7.34
C GLY A 59 16.27 -1.02 -7.58
N ASP A 60 15.28 -1.34 -6.72
CA ASP A 60 14.58 -2.63 -6.77
C ASP A 60 13.05 -2.54 -6.91
N THR A 61 12.45 -1.36 -6.71
CA THR A 61 10.98 -1.23 -6.68
C THR A 61 10.41 -0.23 -7.68
N TYR A 62 11.23 0.70 -8.18
CA TYR A 62 10.86 1.72 -9.14
C TYR A 62 11.93 1.89 -10.22
N VAL A 63 11.51 2.32 -11.41
CA VAL A 63 12.40 2.53 -12.57
C VAL A 63 13.17 3.86 -12.51
N PHE A 64 12.99 4.64 -11.45
CA PHE A 64 13.73 5.90 -11.29
C PHE A 64 15.21 5.63 -11.02
N SER A 65 16.07 6.54 -11.51
CA SER A 65 17.50 6.48 -11.16
C SER A 65 17.66 6.57 -9.64
N PRO A 66 18.52 5.73 -9.03
CA PRO A 66 18.90 5.89 -7.61
C PRO A 66 19.48 7.27 -7.29
N ASP A 67 20.07 7.95 -8.29
CA ASP A 67 20.69 9.27 -8.17
C ASP A 67 19.75 10.41 -8.62
N ALA A 68 18.45 10.13 -8.85
CA ALA A 68 17.50 11.17 -9.23
C ALA A 68 17.44 12.28 -8.18
N THR A 69 17.43 13.52 -8.65
CA THR A 69 17.41 14.69 -7.80
C THR A 69 16.05 14.96 -7.17
N GLU A 70 16.03 15.77 -6.12
CA GLU A 70 14.77 16.22 -5.50
C GLU A 70 13.85 16.90 -6.50
N ASP A 71 14.37 17.84 -7.30
CA ASP A 71 13.57 18.60 -8.27
C ASP A 71 12.92 17.68 -9.31
N GLU A 72 13.67 16.71 -9.86
CA GLU A 72 13.14 15.73 -10.81
C GLU A 72 12.01 14.91 -10.19
N MET A 73 12.22 14.38 -9.00
CA MET A 73 11.25 13.50 -8.36
C MET A 73 10.02 14.26 -7.84
N MET A 74 10.21 15.46 -7.28
CA MET A 74 9.09 16.28 -6.84
C MET A 74 8.31 16.82 -8.03
N GLY A 75 8.98 17.17 -9.13
CA GLY A 75 8.35 17.53 -10.41
C GLY A 75 7.51 16.38 -10.97
N PHE A 76 8.00 15.15 -10.89
CA PHE A 76 7.23 13.96 -11.27
C PHE A 76 6.07 13.66 -10.29
N TRP A 77 6.33 13.76 -8.98
CA TRP A 77 5.36 13.36 -7.95
C TRP A 77 4.16 14.32 -7.88
N PHE A 78 4.40 15.63 -8.04
CA PHE A 78 3.40 16.70 -7.87
C PHE A 78 2.95 17.33 -9.19
N THR A 79 2.64 16.53 -10.22
CA THR A 79 2.00 17.05 -11.43
C THR A 79 0.55 17.45 -11.17
N PRO A 80 -0.01 18.44 -11.92
CA PRO A 80 -1.37 18.96 -11.67
C PRO A 80 -2.49 17.91 -11.80
N ASP A 81 -2.25 16.83 -12.52
CA ASP A 81 -3.19 15.71 -12.73
C ASP A 81 -3.15 14.66 -11.61
N LYS A 82 -2.24 14.80 -10.65
CA LYS A 82 -2.08 13.88 -9.53
C LYS A 82 -2.68 14.42 -8.24
N HIS A 83 -3.46 13.59 -7.58
CA HIS A 83 -3.97 13.84 -6.24
C HIS A 83 -3.04 13.14 -5.24
N ASN A 84 -2.23 13.94 -4.55
CA ASN A 84 -1.20 13.45 -3.64
C ASN A 84 -1.72 13.31 -2.21
N TYR A 85 -1.31 12.24 -1.54
CA TYR A 85 -1.71 11.89 -0.18
C TYR A 85 -0.50 11.46 0.64
N VAL A 86 -0.63 11.58 1.94
CA VAL A 86 0.30 11.06 2.94
C VAL A 86 -0.43 10.19 3.94
N ALA A 87 0.31 9.22 4.50
CA ALA A 87 -0.09 8.52 5.72
C ALA A 87 0.81 8.99 6.85
N VAL A 88 0.19 9.36 7.98
CA VAL A 88 0.84 9.92 9.16
C VAL A 88 0.66 8.96 10.34
N GLU A 89 1.75 8.60 11.00
CA GLU A 89 1.78 7.82 12.24
C GLU A 89 2.50 8.65 13.31
N ASP A 90 1.85 8.96 14.45
CA ASP A 90 2.42 9.74 15.55
C ASP A 90 2.95 11.13 15.14
N GLY A 91 2.30 11.78 14.17
CA GLY A 91 2.71 13.08 13.64
C GLY A 91 3.78 13.03 12.54
N GLU A 92 4.34 11.85 12.23
CA GLU A 92 5.37 11.67 11.21
C GLU A 92 4.78 11.10 9.91
N VAL A 93 5.20 11.63 8.78
CA VAL A 93 4.81 11.10 7.45
C VAL A 93 5.55 9.79 7.22
N VAL A 94 4.82 8.68 7.14
CA VAL A 94 5.36 7.32 7.00
C VAL A 94 5.11 6.69 5.64
N ALA A 95 4.23 7.28 4.83
CA ALA A 95 4.01 6.86 3.45
C ALA A 95 3.48 8.01 2.60
N THR A 96 3.67 7.91 1.31
CA THR A 96 3.08 8.81 0.31
C THR A 96 2.54 8.02 -0.87
N PHE A 97 1.48 8.52 -1.49
CA PHE A 97 0.92 7.96 -2.70
C PHE A 97 0.17 9.02 -3.50
N TRP A 98 -0.08 8.75 -4.75
CA TRP A 98 -0.92 9.58 -5.59
C TRP A 98 -1.94 8.75 -6.38
N LEU A 99 -3.05 9.40 -6.75
CA LEU A 99 -4.08 8.90 -7.64
C LEU A 99 -4.22 9.84 -8.84
N ARG A 100 -4.44 9.28 -10.02
CA ARG A 100 -4.79 10.03 -11.23
C ARG A 100 -5.56 9.15 -12.22
N ALA A 101 -6.15 9.75 -13.26
CA ALA A 101 -6.60 8.97 -14.41
C ALA A 101 -5.40 8.30 -15.11
N ASN A 102 -5.56 7.03 -15.50
CA ASN A 102 -4.49 6.30 -16.19
C ASN A 102 -4.27 6.85 -17.61
N ASN A 103 -5.36 7.19 -18.29
CA ASN A 103 -5.36 7.77 -19.63
C ASN A 103 -6.29 8.99 -19.70
N PRO A 104 -6.05 9.94 -20.59
CA PRO A 104 -6.95 11.09 -20.81
C PRO A 104 -8.20 10.69 -21.59
N GLY A 105 -9.12 11.66 -21.73
CA GLY A 105 -10.27 11.57 -22.62
C GLY A 105 -11.19 10.39 -22.32
N LEU A 106 -11.43 9.54 -23.29
CA LEU A 106 -12.34 8.39 -23.18
C LEU A 106 -11.81 7.29 -22.24
N GLY A 107 -10.52 7.31 -21.91
CA GLY A 107 -9.88 6.37 -20.98
C GLY A 107 -9.86 6.82 -19.52
N LYS A 108 -10.37 8.00 -19.19
CA LYS A 108 -10.27 8.63 -17.86
C LYS A 108 -11.03 7.88 -16.74
N HIS A 109 -11.88 6.94 -17.08
CA HIS A 109 -12.64 6.12 -16.13
C HIS A 109 -11.79 5.05 -15.41
N VAL A 110 -10.55 4.82 -15.87
CA VAL A 110 -9.59 3.94 -15.22
C VAL A 110 -8.58 4.79 -14.46
N GLY A 111 -8.44 4.55 -13.16
CA GLY A 111 -7.45 5.20 -12.32
C GLY A 111 -6.09 4.49 -12.34
N ASN A 112 -5.05 5.21 -11.99
CA ASN A 112 -3.70 4.70 -11.71
C ASN A 112 -3.17 5.32 -10.40
N ALA A 113 -2.21 4.65 -9.77
CA ALA A 113 -1.59 5.10 -8.53
C ALA A 113 -0.15 4.63 -8.40
N ALA A 114 0.62 5.33 -7.56
CA ALA A 114 1.90 4.83 -7.06
C ALA A 114 1.98 5.06 -5.55
N TYR A 115 2.68 4.18 -4.85
CA TYR A 115 2.73 4.15 -3.38
C TYR A 115 4.16 3.94 -2.91
N MET A 116 4.62 4.74 -1.97
CA MET A 116 5.89 4.55 -1.30
C MET A 116 5.69 4.58 0.22
N VAL A 117 6.21 3.59 0.91
CA VAL A 117 6.20 3.49 2.37
C VAL A 117 7.63 3.65 2.85
N ALA A 118 7.83 4.47 3.88
CA ALA A 118 9.15 4.64 4.50
C ALA A 118 9.69 3.28 4.96
N PRO A 119 10.95 2.92 4.69
CA PRO A 119 11.51 1.63 5.08
C PRO A 119 11.37 1.33 6.58
N ALA A 120 11.50 2.34 7.45
CA ALA A 120 11.30 2.22 8.90
C ALA A 120 9.85 1.86 9.30
N ALA A 121 8.89 2.06 8.39
CA ALA A 121 7.48 1.75 8.57
C ALA A 121 7.05 0.48 7.81
N ALA A 122 7.98 -0.18 7.12
CA ALA A 122 7.70 -1.42 6.39
C ALA A 122 7.28 -2.56 7.35
N GLY A 123 6.48 -3.49 6.85
CA GLY A 123 6.02 -4.65 7.64
C GLY A 123 4.90 -4.36 8.66
N LYS A 124 4.53 -3.10 8.90
CA LYS A 124 3.46 -2.70 9.83
C LYS A 124 2.05 -2.73 9.22
N GLY A 125 1.90 -3.16 7.97
CA GLY A 125 0.61 -3.21 7.27
C GLY A 125 0.15 -1.86 6.69
N ILE A 126 0.97 -0.81 6.76
CA ILE A 126 0.65 0.54 6.25
C ILE A 126 0.36 0.49 4.76
N GLY A 127 1.17 -0.22 3.97
CA GLY A 127 0.94 -0.37 2.53
C GLY A 127 -0.45 -0.91 2.21
N LYS A 128 -0.97 -1.87 2.98
CA LYS A 128 -2.34 -2.39 2.79
C LYS A 128 -3.41 -1.38 3.19
N GLN A 129 -3.19 -0.63 4.27
CA GLN A 129 -4.14 0.38 4.73
C GLN A 129 -4.30 1.51 3.71
N ILE A 130 -3.18 2.10 3.20
CA ILE A 130 -3.23 3.14 2.18
C ILE A 130 -3.79 2.62 0.85
N ALA A 131 -3.49 1.36 0.49
CA ALA A 131 -4.04 0.75 -0.72
C ALA A 131 -5.57 0.60 -0.65
N LEU A 132 -6.12 0.07 0.45
CA LEU A 132 -7.57 -0.07 0.64
C LEU A 132 -8.26 1.30 0.66
N TRP A 133 -7.71 2.27 1.40
CA TRP A 133 -8.21 3.63 1.45
C TRP A 133 -8.23 4.28 0.06
N SER A 134 -7.17 4.08 -0.73
CA SER A 134 -7.07 4.64 -2.07
C SER A 134 -8.09 4.07 -3.06
N LEU A 135 -8.54 2.82 -2.88
CA LEU A 135 -9.62 2.24 -3.69
C LEU A 135 -10.97 2.94 -3.43
N ASP A 136 -11.24 3.30 -2.17
CA ASP A 136 -12.45 4.05 -1.83
C ASP A 136 -12.37 5.48 -2.36
N GLU A 137 -11.21 6.12 -2.28
CA GLU A 137 -11.00 7.44 -2.86
C GLU A 137 -11.07 7.41 -4.40
N ALA A 138 -10.55 6.37 -5.05
CA ALA A 138 -10.67 6.17 -6.48
C ALA A 138 -12.15 6.07 -6.93
N ARG A 139 -13.02 5.39 -6.14
CA ARG A 139 -14.46 5.38 -6.37
C ARG A 139 -15.08 6.78 -6.23
N ARG A 140 -14.64 7.59 -5.25
CA ARG A 140 -15.12 8.97 -5.08
C ARG A 140 -14.74 9.87 -6.26
N PHE A 141 -13.60 9.61 -6.93
CA PHE A 141 -13.23 10.27 -8.18
C PHE A 141 -14.02 9.77 -9.39
N GLY A 142 -14.88 8.75 -9.22
CA GLY A 142 -15.67 8.16 -10.29
C GLY A 142 -14.90 7.18 -11.16
N PHE A 143 -13.74 6.69 -10.71
CA PHE A 143 -13.06 5.60 -11.41
C PHE A 143 -13.85 4.30 -11.25
N SER A 144 -14.02 3.57 -12.35
CA SER A 144 -14.68 2.26 -12.39
C SER A 144 -13.68 1.10 -12.27
N ALA A 145 -12.38 1.40 -12.41
CA ALA A 145 -11.30 0.45 -12.29
C ALA A 145 -10.00 1.14 -11.92
N MET A 146 -9.05 0.35 -11.41
CA MET A 146 -7.66 0.76 -11.20
C MET A 146 -6.74 -0.13 -12.03
N GLN A 147 -5.71 0.49 -12.65
CA GLN A 147 -4.67 -0.20 -13.38
C GLN A 147 -3.30 0.29 -12.94
N PHE A 148 -2.44 -0.63 -12.57
CA PHE A 148 -1.02 -0.36 -12.38
C PHE A 148 -0.27 -0.76 -13.65
N ASN A 149 0.44 0.19 -14.24
CA ASN A 149 1.13 -0.02 -15.51
C ASN A 149 2.49 -0.71 -15.34
N PHE A 150 3.02 -0.72 -14.14
CA PHE A 150 4.37 -1.19 -13.87
C PHE A 150 4.50 -1.66 -12.42
N VAL A 151 4.40 -2.96 -12.20
CA VAL A 151 4.70 -3.60 -10.90
C VAL A 151 5.88 -4.52 -11.10
N VAL A 152 7.03 -4.16 -10.54
CA VAL A 152 8.27 -4.95 -10.69
C VAL A 152 8.03 -6.38 -10.25
N LYS A 153 8.31 -7.35 -11.13
CA LYS A 153 7.99 -8.78 -10.90
C LYS A 153 8.72 -9.36 -9.69
N SER A 154 9.97 -8.95 -9.46
CA SER A 154 10.77 -9.36 -8.29
C SER A 154 10.26 -8.76 -6.97
N ASN A 155 9.48 -7.67 -6.99
CA ASN A 155 8.85 -7.10 -5.81
C ASN A 155 7.62 -7.93 -5.37
N MET A 156 7.89 -9.15 -4.90
CA MET A 156 6.85 -10.09 -4.48
C MET A 156 5.98 -9.58 -3.33
N VAL A 157 6.50 -8.64 -2.52
CA VAL A 157 5.73 -8.01 -1.45
C VAL A 157 4.59 -7.17 -2.04
N ALA A 158 4.88 -6.35 -3.04
CA ALA A 158 3.87 -5.57 -3.74
C ALA A 158 2.91 -6.46 -4.54
N VAL A 159 3.43 -7.41 -5.33
CA VAL A 159 2.60 -8.34 -6.13
C VAL A 159 1.57 -9.05 -5.25
N LYS A 160 2.01 -9.67 -4.14
CA LYS A 160 1.12 -10.36 -3.20
C LYS A 160 0.13 -9.41 -2.52
N LEU A 161 0.55 -8.19 -2.19
CA LEU A 161 -0.34 -7.17 -1.64
C LEU A 161 -1.46 -6.86 -2.61
N TRP A 162 -1.14 -6.54 -3.86
CA TRP A 162 -2.12 -6.20 -4.89
C TRP A 162 -3.09 -7.35 -5.17
N GLN A 163 -2.58 -8.57 -5.30
CA GLN A 163 -3.43 -9.77 -5.46
C GLN A 163 -4.35 -9.97 -4.25
N SER A 164 -3.86 -9.76 -3.02
CA SER A 164 -4.65 -9.93 -1.79
C SER A 164 -5.82 -8.96 -1.66
N ILE A 165 -5.78 -7.85 -2.39
CA ILE A 165 -6.86 -6.87 -2.46
C ILE A 165 -7.57 -6.87 -3.81
N GLY A 166 -7.43 -7.93 -4.60
CA GLY A 166 -8.26 -8.22 -5.78
C GLY A 166 -7.75 -7.66 -7.10
N PHE A 167 -6.46 -7.28 -7.20
CA PHE A 167 -5.85 -7.02 -8.51
C PHE A 167 -5.44 -8.32 -9.18
N GLU A 168 -5.67 -8.39 -10.48
CA GLU A 168 -5.24 -9.48 -11.35
C GLU A 168 -4.09 -9.02 -12.25
N ILE A 169 -3.15 -9.93 -12.54
CA ILE A 169 -2.11 -9.69 -13.54
C ILE A 169 -2.76 -9.87 -14.92
N ILE A 170 -2.79 -8.81 -15.72
CA ILE A 170 -3.40 -8.82 -17.07
C ILE A 170 -2.36 -8.77 -18.18
N GLY A 171 -1.09 -8.58 -17.84
CA GLY A 171 0.03 -8.57 -18.78
C GLY A 171 1.36 -8.58 -18.08
N GLU A 172 2.39 -8.94 -18.83
CA GLU A 172 3.79 -8.94 -18.41
C GLU A 172 4.65 -8.24 -19.46
N ILE A 173 5.49 -7.30 -19.02
CA ILE A 173 6.44 -6.57 -19.85
C ILE A 173 7.80 -7.26 -19.64
N PRO A 174 8.40 -7.87 -20.69
CA PRO A 174 9.70 -8.51 -20.55
C PRO A 174 10.80 -7.45 -20.44
N ASP A 175 11.86 -7.79 -19.69
CA ASP A 175 13.06 -6.97 -19.51
C ASP A 175 12.79 -5.49 -19.22
N ALA A 176 11.78 -5.25 -18.39
CA ALA A 176 11.19 -3.92 -18.17
C ALA A 176 12.04 -3.01 -17.30
N MET A 177 12.94 -3.58 -16.49
CA MET A 177 13.77 -2.84 -15.54
C MET A 177 15.12 -3.51 -15.35
N GLN A 178 16.17 -2.70 -15.33
CA GLN A 178 17.48 -3.14 -14.87
C GLN A 178 17.51 -3.08 -13.33
N HIS A 179 17.21 -4.20 -12.70
CA HIS A 179 17.15 -4.32 -11.25
C HIS A 179 18.55 -4.34 -10.65
N ALA A 180 18.75 -3.64 -9.53
CA ALA A 180 20.10 -3.44 -8.95
C ALA A 180 20.84 -4.75 -8.60
N ARG A 181 20.10 -5.83 -8.27
CA ARG A 181 20.66 -7.13 -7.85
C ARG A 181 20.42 -8.24 -8.84
N ASP A 182 19.28 -8.26 -9.51
CA ASP A 182 18.79 -9.42 -10.27
C ASP A 182 18.99 -9.28 -11.79
N GLY A 183 19.59 -8.13 -12.24
CA GLY A 183 19.74 -7.83 -13.67
C GLY A 183 18.43 -7.43 -14.32
N MET A 184 18.22 -7.80 -15.60
CA MET A 184 16.97 -7.48 -16.29
C MET A 184 15.79 -8.24 -15.66
N THR A 185 14.77 -7.52 -15.26
CA THR A 185 13.56 -8.10 -14.67
C THR A 185 12.30 -7.60 -15.37
N ASN A 186 11.26 -8.43 -15.37
CA ASN A 186 9.99 -8.11 -15.97
C ASN A 186 9.15 -7.23 -15.04
N ALA A 187 8.12 -6.61 -15.59
CA ALA A 187 7.08 -5.92 -14.82
C ALA A 187 5.70 -6.45 -15.18
N TYR A 188 4.79 -6.45 -14.22
CA TYR A 188 3.40 -6.79 -14.43
C TYR A 188 2.54 -5.55 -14.68
N ILE A 189 1.56 -5.69 -15.56
CA ILE A 189 0.40 -4.82 -15.64
C ILE A 189 -0.68 -5.47 -14.79
N MET A 190 -1.18 -4.75 -13.79
CA MET A 190 -2.19 -5.29 -12.88
C MET A 190 -3.46 -4.44 -12.94
N TYR A 191 -4.62 -5.09 -12.87
CA TYR A 191 -5.93 -4.46 -13.05
C TYR A 191 -6.93 -4.94 -12.01
N ARG A 192 -7.82 -4.04 -11.58
CA ARG A 192 -8.95 -4.34 -10.71
C ARG A 192 -10.15 -3.48 -11.06
N LYS A 193 -11.35 -4.08 -11.20
CA LYS A 193 -12.63 -3.34 -11.18
C LYS A 193 -12.92 -2.84 -9.75
N LEU A 194 -13.48 -1.65 -9.64
CA LEU A 194 -13.83 -1.01 -8.35
C LEU A 194 -15.28 -1.23 -7.96
#